data_828944a7a35b76f7bae957ba03def76d
#
_entry.id   828944a7a35b76f7bae957ba03def76d
#
_cell.length_a   1.000
_cell.length_b   1.000
_cell.length_c   1.000
_cell.angle_alpha   90.00
_cell.angle_beta   90.00
_cell.angle_gamma   90.00
#
_symmetry.space_group_name_H-M   'P 1'
#
loop_
_entity.id
_entity.type
_entity.pdbx_description
1 polymer ?
#
loop_
_entity_poly.entity_id
_entity_poly.type
_entity_poly.pdbx_seq_one_letter_code
_entity_poly.pdbx_strand_id
1 'polypeptide(L)'
;PGLIDFHTHLFHEGSSICIHPDMMIAQGTTSAVDAGSAGTSTYEAFYKSVIAQSQVRIKGFLTVYGGGQLDPKLCEDFNPALYNVEKMERVIEANRDNILGLKIRLSKGVVPDETGADYLRTVVKLADELNARLGTSLRVCVHTTNSPVTAGELADCLRPGDIFCHCFQGAGNPIVAEDGTIDPLVLKARERGVIFDAANGKGNFGLKAAKRALAAGFLPDVISTDLTVDKFNMPPYAKLSLIRI
;
A
#
# COMPACT_ATOMS: atom_id res chain seq x y z
N PRO A 1 -18.31 -11.74 -12.84
CA PRO A 1 -17.31 -11.64 -11.77
C PRO A 1 -15.92 -11.74 -12.37
N GLY A 2 -14.98 -10.92 -11.89
CA GLY A 2 -13.59 -10.95 -12.28
C GLY A 2 -12.67 -10.94 -11.06
N LEU A 3 -11.36 -10.86 -11.30
CA LEU A 3 -10.35 -10.78 -10.26
C LEU A 3 -10.43 -9.43 -9.53
N ILE A 4 -9.96 -9.44 -8.29
CA ILE A 4 -9.72 -8.24 -7.48
C ILE A 4 -8.21 -8.08 -7.32
N ASP A 5 -7.69 -6.93 -7.75
CA ASP A 5 -6.30 -6.56 -7.46
C ASP A 5 -6.27 -5.57 -6.28
N PHE A 6 -5.72 -6.01 -5.16
CA PHE A 6 -5.77 -5.25 -3.91
C PHE A 6 -4.67 -4.17 -3.80
N HIS A 7 -3.73 -4.10 -4.73
CA HIS A 7 -2.63 -3.13 -4.69
C HIS A 7 -2.24 -2.69 -6.10
N THR A 8 -2.70 -1.51 -6.47
CA THR A 8 -2.49 -0.91 -7.80
C THR A 8 -2.27 0.59 -7.68
N HIS A 9 -1.86 1.22 -8.78
CA HIS A 9 -1.73 2.67 -8.90
C HIS A 9 -2.47 3.15 -10.14
N LEU A 10 -3.60 3.88 -9.96
CA LEU A 10 -4.61 4.10 -10.99
C LEU A 10 -4.89 5.58 -11.30
N PHE A 11 -4.31 6.52 -10.58
CA PHE A 11 -4.53 7.96 -10.83
C PHE A 11 -3.69 8.43 -12.05
N HIS A 12 -3.95 7.86 -13.22
CA HIS A 12 -3.17 8.14 -14.45
C HIS A 12 -3.25 9.59 -14.93
N GLU A 13 -4.31 10.33 -14.58
CA GLU A 13 -4.44 11.76 -14.91
C GLU A 13 -3.59 12.68 -14.01
N GLY A 14 -3.12 12.18 -12.88
CA GLY A 14 -2.38 12.98 -11.89
C GLY A 14 -1.07 12.39 -11.43
N SER A 15 -0.66 11.23 -11.95
CA SER A 15 0.57 10.55 -11.52
C SER A 15 1.28 9.85 -12.67
N SER A 16 2.57 10.11 -12.81
CA SER A 16 3.40 9.51 -13.88
C SER A 16 3.60 8.00 -13.75
N ILE A 17 3.33 7.41 -12.59
CA ILE A 17 3.47 5.97 -12.36
C ILE A 17 2.18 5.18 -12.59
N CYS A 18 1.04 5.86 -12.69
CA CYS A 18 -0.27 5.21 -12.69
C CYS A 18 -0.70 4.79 -14.10
N ILE A 19 -1.47 3.71 -14.17
CA ILE A 19 -2.07 3.22 -15.42
C ILE A 19 -3.55 3.61 -15.50
N HIS A 20 -4.09 3.59 -16.70
CA HIS A 20 -5.54 3.66 -16.90
C HIS A 20 -6.21 2.38 -16.37
N PRO A 21 -7.18 2.46 -15.44
CA PRO A 21 -7.74 1.28 -14.78
C PRO A 21 -8.40 0.29 -15.74
N ASP A 22 -9.05 0.76 -16.79
CA ASP A 22 -9.76 -0.11 -17.74
C ASP A 22 -8.83 -1.03 -18.54
N MET A 23 -7.51 -0.73 -18.57
CA MET A 23 -6.52 -1.66 -19.11
C MET A 23 -6.43 -2.97 -18.34
N MET A 24 -6.88 -2.99 -17.08
CA MET A 24 -6.88 -4.19 -16.25
C MET A 24 -7.98 -5.19 -16.65
N ILE A 25 -9.02 -4.73 -17.33
CA ILE A 25 -10.14 -5.59 -17.79
C ILE A 25 -9.65 -6.69 -18.71
N ALA A 26 -8.71 -6.37 -19.61
CA ALA A 26 -8.09 -7.34 -20.52
C ALA A 26 -7.32 -8.45 -19.77
N GLN A 27 -6.99 -8.25 -18.51
CA GLN A 27 -6.33 -9.21 -17.62
C GLN A 27 -7.33 -9.94 -16.69
N GLY A 28 -8.63 -9.70 -16.84
CA GLY A 28 -9.69 -10.31 -16.04
C GLY A 28 -9.96 -9.60 -14.71
N THR A 29 -9.35 -8.44 -14.44
CA THR A 29 -9.55 -7.67 -13.21
C THR A 29 -10.74 -6.71 -13.39
N THR A 30 -11.75 -6.84 -12.53
CA THR A 30 -12.97 -6.02 -12.56
C THR A 30 -13.14 -5.15 -11.31
N SER A 31 -12.30 -5.35 -10.31
CA SER A 31 -12.23 -4.51 -9.12
C SER A 31 -10.77 -4.31 -8.73
N ALA A 32 -10.44 -3.12 -8.27
CA ALA A 32 -9.08 -2.78 -7.86
C ALA A 32 -9.06 -1.87 -6.63
N VAL A 33 -7.95 -1.93 -5.90
CA VAL A 33 -7.67 -0.99 -4.82
C VAL A 33 -6.45 -0.15 -5.20
N ASP A 34 -6.64 1.16 -5.26
CA ASP A 34 -5.53 2.11 -5.40
C ASP A 34 -4.79 2.25 -4.07
N ALA A 35 -3.51 1.98 -4.08
CA ALA A 35 -2.68 1.94 -2.87
C ALA A 35 -2.11 3.32 -2.48
N GLY A 36 -2.91 4.37 -2.65
CA GLY A 36 -2.58 5.71 -2.19
C GLY A 36 -1.88 6.56 -3.25
N SER A 37 -2.30 6.50 -4.50
CA SER A 37 -1.80 7.40 -5.54
C SER A 37 -2.20 8.85 -5.30
N ALA A 38 -3.37 9.09 -4.71
CA ALA A 38 -3.86 10.43 -4.37
C ALA A 38 -3.73 10.74 -2.87
N GLY A 39 -3.45 11.99 -2.56
CA GLY A 39 -3.50 12.57 -1.22
C GLY A 39 -4.67 13.54 -1.06
N THR A 40 -4.78 14.21 0.09
CA THR A 40 -5.89 15.10 0.41
C THR A 40 -6.09 16.24 -0.58
N SER A 41 -5.05 16.67 -1.28
CA SER A 41 -5.12 17.76 -2.25
C SER A 41 -5.52 17.32 -3.65
N THR A 42 -5.41 16.05 -3.95
CA THR A 42 -5.58 15.49 -5.30
C THR A 42 -6.70 14.46 -5.40
N TYR A 43 -7.25 13.99 -4.28
CA TYR A 43 -8.24 12.90 -4.28
C TYR A 43 -9.54 13.26 -5.04
N GLU A 44 -10.01 14.51 -4.93
CA GLU A 44 -11.22 14.93 -5.65
C GLU A 44 -11.02 14.88 -7.17
N ALA A 45 -9.83 15.26 -7.65
CA ALA A 45 -9.47 15.11 -9.06
C ALA A 45 -9.42 13.64 -9.47
N PHE A 46 -8.78 12.79 -8.66
CA PHE A 46 -8.74 11.34 -8.88
C PHE A 46 -10.15 10.73 -8.95
N TYR A 47 -11.02 11.09 -8.01
CA TYR A 47 -12.39 10.61 -8.02
C TYR A 47 -13.14 10.98 -9.31
N LYS A 48 -13.10 12.28 -9.67
CA LYS A 48 -13.87 12.80 -10.83
C LYS A 48 -13.32 12.33 -12.18
N SER A 49 -11.98 12.32 -12.33
CA SER A 49 -11.35 12.01 -13.62
C SER A 49 -11.16 10.52 -13.88
N VAL A 50 -11.08 9.70 -12.83
CA VAL A 50 -10.75 8.29 -12.96
C VAL A 50 -11.80 7.40 -12.31
N ILE A 51 -12.01 7.50 -10.98
CA ILE A 51 -12.86 6.54 -10.26
C ILE A 51 -14.28 6.53 -10.81
N ALA A 52 -14.88 7.71 -10.97
CA ALA A 52 -16.25 7.86 -11.44
C ALA A 52 -16.44 7.52 -12.94
N GLN A 53 -15.35 7.44 -13.70
CA GLN A 53 -15.39 7.17 -15.16
C GLN A 53 -15.00 5.73 -15.51
N SER A 54 -14.34 5.01 -14.61
CA SER A 54 -13.80 3.67 -14.89
C SER A 54 -14.88 2.59 -14.92
N GLN A 55 -14.71 1.62 -15.80
CA GLN A 55 -15.47 0.37 -15.81
C GLN A 55 -15.00 -0.59 -14.70
N VAL A 56 -13.77 -0.47 -14.25
CA VAL A 56 -13.24 -1.18 -13.08
C VAL A 56 -13.77 -0.54 -11.81
N ARG A 57 -14.32 -1.32 -10.89
CA ARG A 57 -14.73 -0.82 -9.58
C ARG A 57 -13.49 -0.49 -8.75
N ILE A 58 -13.29 0.78 -8.40
CA ILE A 58 -12.11 1.25 -7.70
C ILE A 58 -12.48 1.66 -6.27
N LYS A 59 -11.74 1.14 -5.30
CA LYS A 59 -11.58 1.69 -3.95
C LYS A 59 -10.13 2.10 -3.76
N GLY A 60 -9.79 2.78 -2.66
CA GLY A 60 -8.39 3.19 -2.46
C GLY A 60 -8.05 3.61 -1.05
N PHE A 61 -6.76 3.76 -0.83
CA PHE A 61 -6.20 4.38 0.35
C PHE A 61 -5.87 5.84 0.06
N LEU A 62 -6.07 6.70 1.05
CA LEU A 62 -5.68 8.11 0.98
C LEU A 62 -4.26 8.26 1.54
N THR A 63 -3.32 8.70 0.73
CA THR A 63 -1.96 9.00 1.21
C THR A 63 -2.01 10.17 2.20
N VAL A 64 -1.32 10.01 3.35
CA VAL A 64 -1.23 11.08 4.36
C VAL A 64 -0.43 12.28 3.88
N TYR A 65 0.49 12.11 2.94
CA TYR A 65 1.10 13.19 2.18
C TYR A 65 0.07 13.85 1.26
N GLY A 66 -0.15 15.14 1.43
CA GLY A 66 -1.26 15.86 0.77
C GLY A 66 -1.27 15.81 -0.76
N GLY A 67 -0.11 15.72 -1.41
CA GLY A 67 0.02 15.65 -2.86
C GLY A 67 -0.33 14.26 -3.44
N GLY A 68 -0.09 13.19 -2.70
CA GLY A 68 -0.10 11.83 -3.23
C GLY A 68 1.20 11.47 -3.98
N GLN A 69 1.19 10.36 -4.67
CA GLN A 69 2.33 9.84 -5.43
C GLN A 69 2.30 10.38 -6.87
N LEU A 70 2.73 11.63 -7.07
CA LEU A 70 2.63 12.30 -8.37
C LEU A 70 3.70 11.84 -9.36
N ASP A 71 4.95 11.75 -8.90
CA ASP A 71 6.11 11.33 -9.69
C ASP A 71 7.20 10.75 -8.79
N PRO A 72 7.93 9.69 -9.20
CA PRO A 72 9.01 9.09 -8.40
C PRO A 72 10.16 10.05 -8.07
N LYS A 73 10.29 11.13 -8.82
CA LYS A 73 11.32 12.16 -8.61
C LYS A 73 10.90 13.26 -7.64
N LEU A 74 9.62 13.32 -7.31
CA LEU A 74 9.11 14.26 -6.32
C LEU A 74 9.18 13.63 -4.92
N CYS A 75 9.78 14.37 -4.00
CA CYS A 75 9.85 13.94 -2.60
C CYS A 75 8.46 13.96 -1.96
N GLU A 76 8.09 12.89 -1.31
CA GLU A 76 6.92 12.83 -0.44
C GLU A 76 7.38 13.13 0.98
N ASP A 77 6.81 14.17 1.59
CA ASP A 77 7.13 14.50 2.98
C ASP A 77 6.07 13.90 3.91
N PHE A 78 6.46 12.87 4.64
CA PHE A 78 5.60 12.18 5.62
C PHE A 78 5.75 12.73 7.04
N ASN A 79 6.30 13.95 7.20
CA ASN A 79 6.33 14.61 8.49
C ASN A 79 4.90 14.84 9.01
N PRO A 80 4.53 14.30 10.18
CA PRO A 80 3.18 14.46 10.73
C PRO A 80 2.72 15.89 10.96
N ALA A 81 3.66 16.82 11.16
CA ALA A 81 3.36 18.24 11.31
C ALA A 81 2.74 18.88 10.05
N LEU A 82 2.88 18.23 8.91
CA LEU A 82 2.36 18.70 7.61
C LEU A 82 1.00 18.07 7.24
N TYR A 83 0.45 17.20 8.07
CA TYR A 83 -0.84 16.54 7.79
C TYR A 83 -1.98 17.54 7.93
N ASN A 84 -2.73 17.74 6.87
CA ASN A 84 -3.95 18.55 6.91
C ASN A 84 -5.15 17.68 7.33
N VAL A 85 -5.30 17.47 8.64
CA VAL A 85 -6.29 16.57 9.22
C VAL A 85 -7.72 17.01 8.88
N GLU A 86 -8.04 18.32 8.97
CA GLU A 86 -9.37 18.82 8.63
C GLU A 86 -9.75 18.54 7.16
N LYS A 87 -8.79 18.72 6.25
CA LYS A 87 -9.02 18.39 4.84
C LYS A 87 -9.16 16.88 4.64
N MET A 88 -8.38 16.08 5.37
CA MET A 88 -8.47 14.62 5.35
C MET A 88 -9.85 14.15 5.79
N GLU A 89 -10.39 14.70 6.87
CA GLU A 89 -11.76 14.41 7.34
C GLU A 89 -12.80 14.68 6.24
N ARG A 90 -12.76 15.87 5.66
CA ARG A 90 -13.71 16.27 4.60
C ARG A 90 -13.62 15.33 3.39
N VAL A 91 -12.41 14.96 2.98
CA VAL A 91 -12.21 14.06 1.84
C VAL A 91 -12.73 12.66 2.16
N ILE A 92 -12.46 12.13 3.35
CA ILE A 92 -12.94 10.81 3.77
C ILE A 92 -14.47 10.82 3.90
N GLU A 93 -15.04 11.84 4.52
CA GLU A 93 -16.49 11.95 4.69
C GLU A 93 -17.25 12.00 3.36
N ALA A 94 -16.73 12.76 2.39
CA ALA A 94 -17.31 12.86 1.05
C ALA A 94 -17.14 11.58 0.22
N ASN A 95 -16.24 10.66 0.60
CA ASN A 95 -15.87 9.48 -0.18
C ASN A 95 -15.86 8.19 0.66
N ARG A 96 -16.73 8.08 1.66
CA ARG A 96 -16.80 6.94 2.60
C ARG A 96 -16.85 5.57 1.93
N ASP A 97 -17.55 5.50 0.80
CA ASP A 97 -17.73 4.24 0.06
C ASP A 97 -16.47 3.84 -0.72
N ASN A 98 -15.55 4.77 -0.96
CA ASN A 98 -14.36 4.52 -1.78
C ASN A 98 -13.07 4.47 -0.99
N ILE A 99 -12.95 5.22 0.12
CA ILE A 99 -11.71 5.29 0.92
C ILE A 99 -11.71 4.18 1.98
N LEU A 100 -10.74 3.27 1.88
CA LEU A 100 -10.56 2.14 2.79
C LEU A 100 -9.70 2.51 4.00
N GLY A 101 -8.87 3.55 3.90
CA GLY A 101 -7.94 3.92 4.95
C GLY A 101 -6.85 4.88 4.51
N LEU A 102 -5.79 4.94 5.30
CA LEU A 102 -4.65 5.82 5.10
C LEU A 102 -3.45 5.05 4.55
N LYS A 103 -2.67 5.68 3.67
CA LYS A 103 -1.41 5.15 3.13
C LYS A 103 -0.22 5.95 3.62
N ILE A 104 0.85 5.24 3.97
CA ILE A 104 2.18 5.80 4.22
C ILE A 104 3.26 4.95 3.56
N ARG A 105 4.38 5.58 3.12
CA ARG A 105 5.56 4.89 2.62
C ARG A 105 6.75 5.14 3.54
N LEU A 106 7.33 4.08 4.10
CA LEU A 106 8.51 4.14 4.97
C LEU A 106 9.69 3.47 4.30
N SER A 107 10.22 4.09 3.25
CA SER A 107 11.38 3.61 2.48
C SER A 107 12.52 4.60 2.55
N LYS A 108 13.75 4.11 2.59
CA LYS A 108 14.93 4.95 2.36
C LYS A 108 14.82 5.67 1.02
N GLY A 109 15.19 6.94 1.01
CA GLY A 109 15.02 7.82 -0.16
C GLY A 109 13.61 8.42 -0.30
N VAL A 110 12.63 8.00 0.51
CA VAL A 110 11.29 8.63 0.65
C VAL A 110 11.19 9.35 1.98
N VAL A 111 11.66 8.71 3.04
CA VAL A 111 11.78 9.32 4.37
C VAL A 111 13.26 9.43 4.75
N PRO A 112 13.64 10.35 5.67
CA PRO A 112 15.00 10.40 6.21
C PRO A 112 15.44 9.06 6.79
N ASP A 113 16.71 8.72 6.66
CA ASP A 113 17.26 7.41 7.11
C ASP A 113 17.14 7.22 8.63
N GLU A 114 17.11 8.31 9.39
CA GLU A 114 16.89 8.34 10.83
C GLU A 114 15.41 8.20 11.25
N THR A 115 14.49 8.12 10.29
CA THR A 115 13.06 7.98 10.59
C THR A 115 12.79 6.66 11.30
N GLY A 116 12.28 6.74 12.51
CA GLY A 116 11.83 5.60 13.29
C GLY A 116 10.40 5.19 12.97
N ALA A 117 9.90 4.20 13.71
CA ALA A 117 8.53 3.72 13.60
C ALA A 117 7.47 4.75 14.05
N ASP A 118 7.88 5.89 14.62
CA ASP A 118 6.96 6.89 15.17
C ASP A 118 6.06 7.54 14.10
N TYR A 119 6.54 7.65 12.87
CA TYR A 119 5.71 8.12 11.76
C TYR A 119 4.54 7.17 11.51
N LEU A 120 4.79 5.86 11.54
CA LEU A 120 3.71 4.87 11.39
C LEU A 120 2.76 4.88 12.60
N ARG A 121 3.29 4.95 13.82
CA ARG A 121 2.46 5.07 15.04
C ARG A 121 1.56 6.29 14.99
N THR A 122 2.07 7.42 14.50
CA THR A 122 1.27 8.65 14.33
C THR A 122 0.13 8.45 13.33
N VAL A 123 0.39 7.76 12.20
CA VAL A 123 -0.66 7.48 11.21
C VAL A 123 -1.70 6.50 11.74
N VAL A 124 -1.27 5.48 12.49
CA VAL A 124 -2.19 4.53 13.15
C VAL A 124 -3.09 5.26 14.15
N LYS A 125 -2.51 6.12 14.99
CA LYS A 125 -3.27 6.95 15.95
C LYS A 125 -4.23 7.89 15.23
N LEU A 126 -3.78 8.55 14.15
CA LEU A 126 -4.64 9.41 13.33
C LEU A 126 -5.82 8.65 12.74
N ALA A 127 -5.61 7.42 12.25
CA ALA A 127 -6.69 6.58 11.75
C ALA A 127 -7.70 6.23 12.85
N ASP A 128 -7.25 5.96 14.09
CA ASP A 128 -8.13 5.72 15.23
C ASP A 128 -8.96 6.97 15.58
N GLU A 129 -8.34 8.13 15.60
CA GLU A 129 -9.01 9.41 15.88
C GLU A 129 -10.06 9.73 14.80
N LEU A 130 -9.72 9.53 13.52
CA LEU A 130 -10.66 9.70 12.39
C LEU A 130 -11.82 8.71 12.47
N ASN A 131 -11.54 7.44 12.79
CA ASN A 131 -12.56 6.42 12.98
C ASN A 131 -13.55 6.81 14.08
N ALA A 132 -13.04 7.28 15.21
CA ALA A 132 -13.87 7.69 16.33
C ALA A 132 -14.75 8.91 15.98
N ARG A 133 -14.20 9.90 15.27
CA ARG A 133 -14.93 11.12 14.88
C ARG A 133 -15.94 10.89 13.76
N LEU A 134 -15.58 10.10 12.77
CA LEU A 134 -16.37 9.91 11.54
C LEU A 134 -17.25 8.65 11.57
N GLY A 135 -17.10 7.78 12.55
CA GLY A 135 -17.80 6.49 12.58
C GLY A 135 -17.40 5.57 11.43
N THR A 136 -16.10 5.54 11.10
CA THR A 136 -15.54 4.74 10.01
C THR A 136 -14.71 3.57 10.53
N SER A 137 -14.15 2.77 9.63
CA SER A 137 -13.25 1.65 9.95
C SER A 137 -11.99 1.72 9.09
N LEU A 138 -11.37 2.91 9.02
CA LEU A 138 -10.17 3.16 8.25
C LEU A 138 -9.01 2.26 8.71
N ARG A 139 -8.37 1.62 7.75
CA ARG A 139 -7.17 0.82 7.93
C ARG A 139 -5.92 1.63 7.57
N VAL A 140 -4.77 1.19 8.03
CA VAL A 140 -3.48 1.75 7.62
C VAL A 140 -2.80 0.77 6.68
N CYS A 141 -2.33 1.28 5.55
CA CYS A 141 -1.58 0.52 4.55
C CYS A 141 -0.16 1.08 4.49
N VAL A 142 0.83 0.29 4.90
CA VAL A 142 2.23 0.72 4.93
C VAL A 142 3.07 0.05 3.85
N HIS A 143 3.79 0.86 3.06
CA HIS A 143 4.83 0.38 2.15
C HIS A 143 6.12 0.16 2.96
N THR A 144 6.72 -1.02 2.84
CA THR A 144 7.80 -1.48 3.73
C THR A 144 9.12 -1.80 3.01
N THR A 145 9.19 -1.70 1.69
CA THR A 145 10.40 -2.04 0.94
C THR A 145 11.55 -1.10 1.30
N ASN A 146 12.70 -1.68 1.65
CA ASN A 146 13.91 -0.93 2.01
C ASN A 146 13.65 0.13 3.11
N SER A 147 12.86 -0.23 4.12
CA SER A 147 12.57 0.67 5.24
C SER A 147 13.82 0.91 6.10
N PRO A 148 14.00 2.12 6.66
CA PRO A 148 14.99 2.35 7.73
C PRO A 148 14.61 1.63 9.04
N VAL A 149 13.32 1.27 9.20
CA VAL A 149 12.77 0.56 10.36
C VAL A 149 12.73 -0.95 10.07
N THR A 150 12.93 -1.79 11.06
CA THR A 150 12.85 -3.24 10.89
C THR A 150 11.42 -3.70 10.54
N ALA A 151 11.30 -4.82 9.84
CA ALA A 151 9.99 -5.39 9.49
C ALA A 151 9.17 -5.71 10.75
N GLY A 152 9.81 -6.21 11.80
CA GLY A 152 9.16 -6.50 13.07
C GLY A 152 8.60 -5.26 13.76
N GLU A 153 9.38 -4.18 13.84
CA GLU A 153 8.91 -2.92 14.44
C GLU A 153 7.75 -2.30 13.65
N LEU A 154 7.80 -2.35 12.30
CA LEU A 154 6.69 -1.90 11.47
C LEU A 154 5.43 -2.74 11.73
N ALA A 155 5.58 -4.06 11.75
CA ALA A 155 4.46 -4.97 11.98
C ALA A 155 3.86 -4.80 13.38
N ASP A 156 4.70 -4.52 14.39
CA ASP A 156 4.25 -4.31 15.77
C ASP A 156 3.40 -3.03 15.95
N CYS A 157 3.62 -2.02 15.11
CA CYS A 157 2.81 -0.80 15.09
C CYS A 157 1.39 -1.00 14.54
N LEU A 158 1.13 -2.08 13.78
CA LEU A 158 -0.11 -2.25 13.05
C LEU A 158 -1.20 -2.93 13.89
N ARG A 159 -2.46 -2.51 13.65
CA ARG A 159 -3.66 -3.04 14.28
C ARG A 159 -4.25 -4.21 13.49
N PRO A 160 -5.15 -5.01 14.07
CA PRO A 160 -5.93 -5.98 13.32
C PRO A 160 -6.59 -5.35 12.08
N GLY A 161 -6.36 -5.93 10.90
CA GLY A 161 -6.88 -5.45 9.63
C GLY A 161 -6.08 -4.34 8.95
N ASP A 162 -5.02 -3.79 9.58
CA ASP A 162 -4.06 -2.94 8.89
C ASP A 162 -3.20 -3.78 7.93
N ILE A 163 -2.62 -3.16 6.90
CA ILE A 163 -1.98 -3.86 5.78
C ILE A 163 -0.47 -3.61 5.77
N PHE A 164 0.30 -4.69 5.91
CA PHE A 164 1.74 -4.73 5.69
C PHE A 164 2.01 -5.10 4.23
N CYS A 165 2.34 -4.10 3.40
CA CYS A 165 2.59 -4.33 1.97
C CYS A 165 4.00 -4.85 1.73
N HIS A 166 4.17 -5.58 0.61
CA HIS A 166 5.46 -6.08 0.14
C HIS A 166 6.14 -7.03 1.14
N CYS A 167 5.35 -7.94 1.72
CA CYS A 167 5.86 -8.85 2.76
C CYS A 167 7.02 -9.73 2.26
N PHE A 168 7.17 -9.92 0.95
CA PHE A 168 8.28 -10.66 0.35
C PHE A 168 9.36 -9.76 -0.26
N GLN A 169 9.42 -8.47 0.10
CA GLN A 169 10.51 -7.62 -0.33
C GLN A 169 11.87 -8.14 0.18
N GLY A 170 12.94 -7.93 -0.59
CA GLY A 170 14.26 -8.46 -0.29
C GLY A 170 15.33 -7.39 -0.01
N ALA A 171 14.94 -6.11 0.08
CA ALA A 171 15.84 -4.99 0.30
C ALA A 171 15.73 -4.44 1.73
N GLY A 172 16.84 -4.08 2.33
CA GLY A 172 16.88 -3.54 3.71
C GLY A 172 16.52 -4.60 4.75
N ASN A 173 15.37 -4.45 5.39
CA ASN A 173 14.93 -5.30 6.52
C ASN A 173 13.75 -6.21 6.08
N PRO A 174 13.99 -7.39 5.47
CA PRO A 174 12.93 -8.33 5.12
C PRO A 174 12.34 -8.99 6.37
N ILE A 175 11.12 -9.57 6.22
CA ILE A 175 10.44 -10.31 7.31
C ILE A 175 11.16 -11.60 7.69
N VAL A 176 12.06 -12.10 6.84
CA VAL A 176 12.75 -13.38 7.00
C VAL A 176 14.25 -13.19 6.92
N ALA A 177 14.97 -13.73 7.90
CA ALA A 177 16.42 -13.73 7.95
C ALA A 177 17.05 -14.69 6.92
N GLU A 178 18.38 -14.66 6.81
CA GLU A 178 19.11 -15.53 5.87
C GLU A 178 19.01 -17.03 6.21
N ASP A 179 18.88 -17.34 7.47
CA ASP A 179 18.70 -18.71 7.98
C ASP A 179 17.26 -19.25 7.86
N GLY A 180 16.32 -18.41 7.37
CA GLY A 180 14.91 -18.75 7.23
C GLY A 180 14.04 -18.40 8.44
N THR A 181 14.61 -17.82 9.49
CA THR A 181 13.85 -17.40 10.69
C THR A 181 12.96 -16.20 10.34
N ILE A 182 11.66 -16.30 10.61
CA ILE A 182 10.72 -15.17 10.52
C ILE A 182 10.87 -14.30 11.77
N ASP A 183 10.87 -12.98 11.59
CA ASP A 183 10.88 -12.04 12.70
C ASP A 183 9.73 -12.32 13.69
N PRO A 184 9.99 -12.53 14.98
CA PRO A 184 8.95 -12.87 15.95
C PRO A 184 7.84 -11.82 16.10
N LEU A 185 8.14 -10.53 15.88
CA LEU A 185 7.14 -9.46 15.92
C LEU A 185 6.22 -9.53 14.68
N VAL A 186 6.73 -9.96 13.53
CA VAL A 186 5.91 -10.23 12.34
C VAL A 186 4.93 -11.38 12.59
N LEU A 187 5.37 -12.46 13.23
CA LEU A 187 4.49 -13.58 13.60
C LEU A 187 3.40 -13.12 14.58
N LYS A 188 3.76 -12.37 15.62
CA LYS A 188 2.80 -11.80 16.58
C LYS A 188 1.79 -10.87 15.91
N ALA A 189 2.25 -10.05 14.96
CA ALA A 189 1.37 -9.16 14.20
C ALA A 189 0.37 -9.96 13.35
N ARG A 190 0.81 -11.06 12.73
CA ARG A 190 -0.05 -11.97 11.98
C ARG A 190 -1.11 -12.61 12.90
N GLU A 191 -0.71 -13.14 14.05
CA GLU A 191 -1.63 -13.70 15.06
C GLU A 191 -2.66 -12.66 15.53
N ARG A 192 -2.27 -11.40 15.64
CA ARG A 192 -3.13 -10.26 15.99
C ARG A 192 -4.11 -9.89 14.86
N GLY A 193 -3.89 -10.35 13.62
CA GLY A 193 -4.78 -10.10 12.50
C GLY A 193 -4.32 -8.96 11.57
N VAL A 194 -3.03 -8.61 11.58
CA VAL A 194 -2.44 -7.77 10.53
C VAL A 194 -2.45 -8.54 9.21
N ILE A 195 -2.83 -7.87 8.12
CA ILE A 195 -2.93 -8.44 6.78
C ILE A 195 -1.59 -8.26 6.05
N PHE A 196 -1.01 -9.35 5.57
CA PHE A 196 0.23 -9.33 4.81
C PHE A 196 -0.05 -9.47 3.32
N ASP A 197 0.26 -8.41 2.58
CA ASP A 197 0.08 -8.35 1.12
C ASP A 197 1.42 -8.58 0.41
N ALA A 198 1.44 -9.49 -0.54
CA ALA A 198 2.62 -9.77 -1.36
C ALA A 198 3.00 -8.57 -2.23
N ALA A 199 2.01 -7.87 -2.81
CA ALA A 199 2.18 -6.64 -3.60
C ALA A 199 3.43 -6.71 -4.50
N ASN A 200 3.45 -7.63 -5.44
CA ASN A 200 4.67 -8.16 -6.08
C ASN A 200 5.56 -7.15 -6.81
N GLY A 201 5.21 -5.98 -7.07
CA GLY A 201 5.94 -4.92 -7.77
C GLY A 201 7.41 -5.21 -8.16
N LYS A 202 7.91 -4.54 -9.19
CA LYS A 202 9.25 -4.81 -9.76
C LYS A 202 10.39 -4.74 -8.72
N GLY A 203 10.39 -3.72 -7.88
CA GLY A 203 11.41 -3.50 -6.83
C GLY A 203 11.01 -4.04 -5.46
N ASN A 204 9.77 -4.46 -5.33
CA ASN A 204 9.15 -4.78 -4.04
C ASN A 204 9.04 -6.29 -3.77
N PHE A 205 9.64 -7.12 -4.63
CA PHE A 205 9.61 -8.57 -4.49
C PHE A 205 11.02 -9.16 -4.57
N GLY A 206 11.41 -9.91 -3.55
CA GLY A 206 12.67 -10.66 -3.48
C GLY A 206 12.41 -12.16 -3.57
N LEU A 207 12.74 -12.80 -4.68
CA LEU A 207 12.51 -14.25 -4.86
C LEU A 207 13.17 -15.09 -3.76
N LYS A 208 14.36 -14.69 -3.28
CA LYS A 208 15.06 -15.40 -2.19
C LYS A 208 14.30 -15.24 -0.87
N ALA A 209 13.84 -14.02 -0.55
CA ALA A 209 13.04 -13.75 0.63
C ALA A 209 11.71 -14.53 0.59
N ALA A 210 11.00 -14.49 -0.54
CA ALA A 210 9.76 -15.24 -0.73
C ALA A 210 9.96 -16.76 -0.52
N LYS A 211 10.99 -17.36 -1.16
CA LYS A 211 11.27 -18.79 -0.99
C LYS A 211 11.56 -19.17 0.47
N ARG A 212 12.33 -18.35 1.19
CA ARG A 212 12.63 -18.59 2.62
C ARG A 212 11.37 -18.47 3.47
N ALA A 213 10.58 -17.42 3.28
CA ALA A 213 9.36 -17.22 4.02
C ALA A 213 8.34 -18.35 3.79
N LEU A 214 8.16 -18.76 2.53
CA LEU A 214 7.28 -19.90 2.19
C LEU A 214 7.78 -21.21 2.79
N ALA A 215 9.09 -21.48 2.76
CA ALA A 215 9.68 -22.66 3.38
C ALA A 215 9.50 -22.67 4.91
N ALA A 216 9.46 -21.49 5.54
CA ALA A 216 9.14 -21.32 6.97
C ALA A 216 7.61 -21.37 7.25
N GLY A 217 6.76 -21.61 6.26
CA GLY A 217 5.31 -21.67 6.42
C GLY A 217 4.62 -20.31 6.45
N PHE A 218 5.32 -19.22 6.12
CA PHE A 218 4.70 -17.88 6.06
C PHE A 218 4.08 -17.64 4.68
N LEU A 219 2.75 -17.70 4.61
CA LEU A 219 1.98 -17.37 3.42
C LEU A 219 1.46 -15.93 3.49
N PRO A 220 1.37 -15.18 2.38
CA PRO A 220 0.68 -13.89 2.38
C PRO A 220 -0.83 -14.10 2.51
N ASP A 221 -1.53 -13.13 3.08
CA ASP A 221 -3.00 -13.16 3.15
C ASP A 221 -3.62 -12.67 1.84
N VAL A 222 -2.89 -11.80 1.12
CA VAL A 222 -3.30 -11.23 -0.16
C VAL A 222 -2.15 -11.32 -1.16
N ILE A 223 -2.51 -11.63 -2.40
CA ILE A 223 -1.60 -11.60 -3.55
C ILE A 223 -2.10 -10.52 -4.50
N SER A 224 -1.32 -9.46 -4.63
CA SER A 224 -1.62 -8.32 -5.46
C SER A 224 -0.41 -7.92 -6.32
N THR A 225 -0.57 -7.00 -7.27
CA THR A 225 0.44 -6.76 -8.30
C THR A 225 1.33 -5.56 -8.04
N ASP A 226 0.90 -4.59 -7.26
CA ASP A 226 1.53 -3.27 -7.20
C ASP A 226 1.72 -2.69 -8.63
N LEU A 227 0.63 -2.73 -9.43
CA LEU A 227 0.67 -2.43 -10.85
C LEU A 227 0.88 -0.94 -11.10
N THR A 228 1.91 -0.65 -11.89
CA THR A 228 2.26 0.69 -12.38
C THR A 228 2.53 0.65 -13.89
N VAL A 229 2.68 1.81 -14.53
CA VAL A 229 2.94 1.91 -15.98
C VAL A 229 4.19 1.14 -16.39
N ASP A 230 5.26 1.19 -15.60
CA ASP A 230 6.49 0.46 -15.87
C ASP A 230 6.29 -1.05 -15.88
N LYS A 231 5.46 -1.55 -14.94
CA LYS A 231 5.14 -2.98 -14.82
C LYS A 231 4.18 -3.43 -15.90
N PHE A 232 3.24 -2.58 -16.29
CA PHE A 232 2.31 -2.89 -17.38
C PHE A 232 3.04 -3.14 -18.70
N ASN A 233 4.11 -2.40 -18.95
CA ASN A 233 4.93 -2.51 -20.16
C ASN A 233 5.99 -3.63 -20.11
N MET A 234 6.07 -4.40 -19.00
CA MET A 234 7.01 -5.53 -18.90
C MET A 234 6.53 -6.76 -19.70
N PRO A 235 7.45 -7.68 -20.05
CA PRO A 235 7.09 -8.95 -20.70
C PRO A 235 6.04 -9.76 -19.94
N PRO A 236 5.28 -10.64 -20.63
CA PRO A 236 4.08 -11.31 -20.09
C PRO A 236 4.25 -12.07 -18.78
N TYR A 237 5.45 -12.53 -18.44
CA TYR A 237 5.68 -13.30 -17.20
C TYR A 237 5.42 -12.49 -15.92
N ALA A 238 5.63 -11.17 -15.97
CA ALA A 238 5.35 -10.30 -14.82
C ALA A 238 3.85 -10.05 -14.63
N LYS A 239 3.08 -10.14 -15.71
CA LYS A 239 1.62 -9.94 -15.71
C LYS A 239 0.83 -11.16 -15.25
N LEU A 240 1.44 -12.35 -15.28
CA LEU A 240 0.81 -13.62 -14.93
C LEU A 240 1.00 -14.02 -13.44
N SER A 241 1.63 -13.17 -12.64
CA SER A 241 1.90 -13.49 -11.23
C SER A 241 0.63 -13.67 -10.39
N LEU A 242 -0.49 -13.06 -10.77
CA LEU A 242 -1.79 -13.24 -10.11
C LEU A 242 -2.49 -14.58 -10.44
N ILE A 243 -2.10 -15.24 -11.52
CA ILE A 243 -2.85 -16.42 -12.05
C ILE A 243 -2.13 -17.74 -11.75
N ARG A 244 -0.90 -17.72 -11.24
CA ARG A 244 -0.04 -18.89 -11.10
C ARG A 244 0.27 -19.33 -9.68
N ILE A 245 -0.57 -19.01 -8.73
CA ILE A 245 -0.43 -19.55 -7.36
C ILE A 245 -1.58 -20.47 -7.04
#